data_279963e4eb2c908e11c93ac1baecb045
#
_entry.id   279963e4eb2c908e11c93ac1baecb045
#
_cell.length_a   1.000
_cell.length_b   1.000
_cell.length_c   1.000
_cell.angle_alpha   90.00
_cell.angle_beta   90.00
_cell.angle_gamma   90.00
#
_symmetry.space_group_name_H-M   'P 1'
#
loop_
_entity.id
_entity.type
_entity.pdbx_description
1 polymer ?
#
loop_
_entity_poly.entity_id
_entity_poly.type
_entity_poly.pdbx_seq_one_letter_code
_entity_poly.pdbx_strand_id
1 'polypeptide(L)'
;MFNKLKQFKEMRSQAKTLQSALADEQVSGEKGGVKLTINGNMEVTKLELGNASTADLQKILPNLFNDTIKKAQRLMAEKIQSMGGMDKFKY
;
A
#
# COMPACT_ATOMS: atom_id res chain seq x y z
N MET A 1 -12.95 -23.32 -23.69
CA MET A 1 -12.63 -21.98 -24.18
C MET A 1 -13.41 -20.89 -23.47
N PHE A 2 -14.71 -21.05 -23.33
CA PHE A 2 -15.53 -20.06 -22.62
C PHE A 2 -15.12 -19.89 -21.16
N ASN A 3 -14.65 -20.98 -20.53
CA ASN A 3 -14.23 -20.95 -19.14
C ASN A 3 -13.00 -20.07 -18.90
N LYS A 4 -12.10 -20.00 -19.87
CA LYS A 4 -10.89 -19.17 -19.74
C LYS A 4 -11.22 -17.67 -19.71
N LEU A 5 -12.14 -17.24 -20.56
CA LEU A 5 -12.58 -15.84 -20.60
C LEU A 5 -13.32 -15.47 -19.31
N LYS A 6 -14.17 -16.38 -18.83
CA LYS A 6 -14.90 -16.18 -17.59
C LYS A 6 -13.94 -16.07 -16.39
N GLN A 7 -12.97 -16.98 -16.32
CA GLN A 7 -11.95 -16.97 -15.27
C GLN A 7 -11.14 -15.67 -15.30
N PHE A 8 -10.78 -15.22 -16.49
CA PHE A 8 -10.03 -13.98 -16.65
C PHE A 8 -10.82 -12.78 -16.13
N LYS A 9 -12.12 -12.71 -16.44
CA LYS A 9 -13.00 -11.66 -15.94
C LYS A 9 -13.14 -11.71 -14.42
N GLU A 10 -13.25 -12.89 -13.85
CA GLU A 10 -13.34 -13.09 -12.41
C GLU A 10 -12.05 -12.66 -11.71
N MET A 11 -10.91 -13.02 -12.28
CA MET A 11 -9.61 -12.59 -11.76
C MET A 11 -9.48 -11.06 -11.77
N ARG A 12 -9.91 -10.44 -12.85
CA ARG A 12 -9.89 -8.99 -12.99
C ARG A 12 -10.78 -8.31 -11.96
N SER A 13 -11.96 -8.88 -11.75
CA SER A 13 -12.92 -8.36 -10.77
C SER A 13 -12.36 -8.48 -9.35
N GLN A 14 -11.76 -9.62 -9.03
CA GLN A 14 -11.13 -9.84 -7.72
C GLN A 14 -9.94 -8.91 -7.50
N ALA A 15 -9.12 -8.71 -8.53
CA ALA A 15 -7.99 -7.80 -8.45
C ALA A 15 -8.46 -6.36 -8.21
N LYS A 16 -9.53 -5.94 -8.87
CA LYS A 16 -10.13 -4.63 -8.67
C LYS A 16 -10.68 -4.47 -7.26
N THR A 17 -11.36 -5.50 -6.76
CA THR A 17 -11.91 -5.49 -5.40
C THR A 17 -10.79 -5.36 -4.38
N LEU A 18 -9.73 -6.13 -4.54
CA LEU A 18 -8.56 -6.05 -3.66
C LEU A 18 -7.91 -4.68 -3.74
N GLN A 19 -7.72 -4.15 -4.94
CA GLN A 19 -7.12 -2.84 -5.15
C GLN A 19 -7.93 -1.75 -4.47
N SER A 20 -9.25 -1.80 -4.58
CA SER A 20 -10.14 -0.84 -3.93
C SER A 20 -10.07 -0.95 -2.41
N ALA A 21 -10.03 -2.16 -1.89
CA ALA A 21 -9.91 -2.39 -0.45
C ALA A 21 -8.58 -1.88 0.07
N LEU A 22 -7.50 -2.08 -0.66
CA LEU A 22 -6.18 -1.60 -0.28
C LEU A 22 -6.05 -0.08 -0.39
N ALA A 23 -6.75 0.54 -1.32
CA ALA A 23 -6.73 1.99 -1.47
C ALA A 23 -7.30 2.70 -0.23
N ASP A 24 -8.22 2.06 0.49
CA ASP A 24 -8.80 2.61 1.71
C ASP A 24 -7.89 2.43 2.93
N GLU A 25 -6.88 1.58 2.84
CA GLU A 25 -5.92 1.37 3.92
C GLU A 25 -4.86 2.47 3.88
N GLN A 26 -4.65 3.13 5.00
CA GLN A 26 -3.69 4.21 5.13
C GLN A 26 -2.62 3.84 6.15
N VAL A 27 -1.37 4.10 5.79
CA VAL A 27 -0.23 3.88 6.67
C VAL A 27 0.57 5.17 6.71
N SER A 28 0.85 5.64 7.92
CA SER A 28 1.61 6.86 8.12
C SER A 28 2.92 6.58 8.83
N GLY A 29 3.96 7.31 8.44
CA GLY A 29 5.23 7.35 9.12
C GLY A 29 5.61 8.79 9.42
N GLU A 30 6.41 8.99 10.46
CA GLU A 30 6.89 10.31 10.84
C GLU A 30 8.35 10.21 11.26
N LYS A 31 9.15 11.15 10.80
CA LYS A 31 10.56 11.24 11.16
C LYS A 31 11.03 12.68 11.00
N GLY A 32 11.65 13.23 12.06
CA GLY A 32 12.19 14.57 12.02
C GLY A 32 11.17 15.66 11.69
N GLY A 33 9.91 15.47 12.07
CA GLY A 33 8.83 16.42 11.79
C GLY A 33 8.21 16.26 10.40
N VAL A 34 8.71 15.32 9.60
CA VAL A 34 8.17 15.01 8.27
C VAL A 34 7.19 13.86 8.40
N LYS A 35 5.99 14.01 7.84
CA LYS A 35 4.96 12.97 7.83
C LYS A 35 4.71 12.49 6.42
N LEU A 36 4.64 11.19 6.26
CA LEU A 36 4.33 10.53 4.99
C LEU A 36 3.16 9.59 5.20
N THR A 37 2.16 9.67 4.32
CA THR A 37 1.07 8.72 4.30
C THR A 37 1.03 8.04 2.95
N ILE A 38 0.97 6.70 2.97
CA ILE A 38 0.80 5.89 1.76
C ILE A 38 -0.40 4.98 1.96
N ASN A 39 -1.03 4.60 0.85
CA ASN A 39 -2.14 3.65 0.90
C ASN A 39 -1.65 2.23 0.67
N GLY A 40 -2.58 1.28 0.73
CA GLY A 40 -2.25 -0.13 0.54
C GLY A 40 -1.76 -0.49 -0.86
N ASN A 41 -1.93 0.37 -1.84
CA ASN A 41 -1.41 0.20 -3.19
C ASN A 41 -0.04 0.86 -3.36
N MET A 42 0.62 1.24 -2.27
CA MET A 42 1.94 1.89 -2.26
C MET A 42 1.94 3.26 -2.94
N GLU A 43 0.82 3.93 -2.96
CA GLU A 43 0.72 5.29 -3.49
C GLU A 43 0.87 6.30 -2.35
N VAL A 44 1.68 7.32 -2.57
CA VAL A 44 1.80 8.42 -1.61
C VAL A 44 0.55 9.27 -1.71
N THR A 45 -0.20 9.35 -0.61
CA THR A 45 -1.43 10.13 -0.56
C THR A 45 -1.27 11.46 0.16
N LYS A 46 -0.24 11.57 1.00
CA LYS A 46 0.02 12.81 1.73
C LYS A 46 1.49 12.89 2.12
N LEU A 47 2.04 14.09 2.02
CA LEU A 47 3.40 14.37 2.48
C LEU A 47 3.39 15.74 3.14
N GLU A 48 3.79 15.79 4.41
CA GLU A 48 3.91 17.03 5.17
C GLU A 48 5.37 17.19 5.57
N LEU A 49 5.98 18.29 5.13
CA LEU A 49 7.41 18.52 5.34
C LEU A 49 7.72 19.21 6.66
N GLY A 50 6.74 19.89 7.25
CA GLY A 50 6.94 20.62 8.47
C GLY A 50 7.97 21.73 8.28
N ASN A 51 8.87 21.88 9.25
CA ASN A 51 9.93 22.89 9.21
C ASN A 51 11.29 22.33 8.80
N ALA A 52 11.33 21.13 8.22
CA ALA A 52 12.57 20.49 7.83
C ALA A 52 13.28 21.29 6.73
N SER A 53 14.59 21.48 6.87
CA SER A 53 15.40 22.11 5.83
C SER A 53 15.64 21.12 4.68
N THR A 54 16.09 21.65 3.54
CA THR A 54 16.44 20.80 2.39
C THR A 54 17.49 19.75 2.77
N ALA A 55 18.50 20.15 3.53
CA ALA A 55 19.54 19.24 3.99
C ALA A 55 18.97 18.14 4.90
N ASP A 56 18.04 18.50 5.78
CA ASP A 56 17.36 17.52 6.65
C ASP A 56 16.50 16.56 5.83
N LEU A 57 15.79 17.08 4.84
CA LEU A 57 14.94 16.25 3.98
C LEU A 57 15.75 15.19 3.23
N GLN A 58 16.94 15.53 2.75
CA GLN A 58 17.82 14.59 2.06
C GLN A 58 18.20 13.40 2.95
N LYS A 59 18.31 13.62 4.25
CA LYS A 59 18.63 12.58 5.22
C LYS A 59 17.37 11.81 5.69
N ILE A 60 16.28 12.54 5.87
CA ILE A 60 15.04 12.00 6.46
C ILE A 60 14.26 11.18 5.46
N LEU A 61 14.07 11.69 4.24
CA LEU A 61 13.14 11.08 3.28
C LEU A 61 13.46 9.64 2.91
N PRO A 62 14.71 9.27 2.60
CA PRO A 62 14.98 7.87 2.25
C PRO A 62 14.59 6.90 3.36
N ASN A 63 14.93 7.21 4.60
CA ASN A 63 14.60 6.37 5.74
C ASN A 63 13.10 6.36 6.02
N LEU A 64 12.47 7.53 5.95
CA LEU A 64 11.02 7.65 6.17
C LEU A 64 10.23 6.84 5.14
N PHE A 65 10.60 6.97 3.86
CA PHE A 65 9.94 6.20 2.79
C PHE A 65 10.13 4.71 2.98
N ASN A 66 11.35 4.27 3.23
CA ASN A 66 11.64 2.84 3.40
C ASN A 66 10.92 2.26 4.60
N ASP A 67 10.90 2.96 5.73
CA ASP A 67 10.22 2.50 6.94
C ASP A 67 8.71 2.45 6.74
N THR A 68 8.13 3.45 6.07
CA THR A 68 6.70 3.52 5.82
C THR A 68 6.27 2.44 4.83
N ILE A 69 7.08 2.19 3.79
CA ILE A 69 6.83 1.13 2.82
C ILE A 69 6.82 -0.24 3.53
N LYS A 70 7.78 -0.50 4.39
CA LYS A 70 7.83 -1.77 5.16
C LYS A 70 6.59 -1.95 6.02
N LYS A 71 6.16 -0.86 6.67
CA LYS A 71 4.96 -0.85 7.49
C LYS A 71 3.72 -1.17 6.66
N ALA A 72 3.62 -0.56 5.47
CA ALA A 72 2.51 -0.78 4.56
C ALA A 72 2.51 -2.22 4.01
N GLN A 73 3.67 -2.76 3.67
CA GLN A 73 3.78 -4.14 3.21
C GLN A 73 3.29 -5.12 4.27
N ARG A 74 3.65 -4.87 5.53
CA ARG A 74 3.20 -5.71 6.65
C ARG A 74 1.69 -5.62 6.83
N LEU A 75 1.15 -4.41 6.80
CA LEU A 75 -0.29 -4.19 6.92
C LEU A 75 -1.05 -4.89 5.80
N MET A 76 -0.51 -4.84 4.58
CA MET A 76 -1.16 -5.49 3.45
C MET A 76 -1.13 -7.00 3.52
N ALA A 77 -0.03 -7.56 4.01
CA ALA A 77 0.03 -9.00 4.24
C ALA A 77 -1.06 -9.43 5.23
N GLU A 78 -1.24 -8.66 6.30
CA GLU A 78 -2.30 -8.91 7.27
C GLU A 78 -3.68 -8.77 6.66
N LYS A 79 -3.87 -7.75 5.82
CA LYS A 79 -5.15 -7.49 5.16
C LYS A 79 -5.52 -8.63 4.21
N ILE A 80 -4.57 -9.10 3.42
CA ILE A 80 -4.78 -10.22 2.50
C ILE A 80 -5.16 -11.48 3.29
N GLN A 81 -4.49 -11.75 4.39
CA GLN A 81 -4.83 -12.87 5.26
C GLN A 81 -6.23 -12.74 5.84
N SER A 82 -6.61 -11.55 6.28
CA SER A 82 -7.95 -11.33 6.84
C SER A 82 -9.05 -11.48 5.79
N MET A 83 -8.73 -11.30 4.51
CA MET A 83 -9.66 -11.48 3.40
C MET A 83 -9.71 -12.92 2.90
N GLY A 84 -9.08 -13.87 3.60
CA GLY A 84 -9.05 -15.27 3.20
C GLY A 84 -7.75 -15.73 2.57
N GLY A 85 -6.74 -14.86 2.59
CA GLY A 85 -5.40 -15.17 2.09
C GLY A 85 -5.38 -15.43 0.59
N MET A 86 -4.34 -16.11 0.16
CA MET A 86 -4.13 -16.44 -1.26
C MET A 86 -5.16 -17.43 -1.80
N ASP A 87 -5.82 -18.16 -0.93
CA ASP A 87 -6.82 -19.16 -1.36
C ASP A 87 -8.00 -18.51 -2.07
N LYS A 88 -8.32 -17.28 -1.72
CA LYS A 88 -9.39 -16.53 -2.37
C LYS A 88 -9.09 -16.20 -3.82
N PHE A 89 -7.83 -16.23 -4.21
CA PHE A 89 -7.34 -15.86 -5.52
C PHE A 89 -6.74 -17.04 -6.28
N LYS A 90 -6.96 -18.25 -5.78
CA LYS A 90 -6.49 -19.49 -6.40
C LYS A 90 -7.52 -20.00 -7.41
N TYR A 91 -7.05 -20.43 -8.54
CA TYR A 91 -7.88 -20.95 -9.63
C TYR A 91 -7.51 -22.36 -10.03
#